data_8c3f622c3a899a7941538b5ea3c6fa78
#
_entry.id   8c3f622c3a899a7941538b5ea3c6fa78
#
_cell.length_a   1.000
_cell.length_b   1.000
_cell.length_c   1.000
_cell.angle_alpha   90.00
_cell.angle_beta   90.00
_cell.angle_gamma   90.00
#
_symmetry.space_group_name_H-M   'P 1'
#
loop_
_entity.id
_entity.type
_entity.pdbx_description
1 polymer ?
#
loop_
_entity_poly.entity_id
_entity_poly.type
_entity_poly.pdbx_seq_one_letter_code
_entity_poly.pdbx_strand_id
1 'polypeptide(L)'
;MIDIRSPAPGRVLAVGLTQLIRRGLRGVWVRGDLPISAAVWAANHHSWWDGFVAAAVLRERQRPAALLMDGDTLNAFRFLRSVGVISAQRPRQALQALREGRVLVIFPEGELCSPGPLRRVAPGAGWLGRQAPAAVVPVAVRVISRGHQYPDAFVDISPEVAPADLPAALTSRLAELDAAIRREDPRLPVPGFRCAVRGRVSWDERITRWAGLIRR
;
A
#
# COMPACT_ATOMS: atom_id res chain seq x y z
N MET A 1 9.26 -7.18 -7.61
CA MET A 1 10.32 -8.17 -7.37
C MET A 1 11.03 -7.71 -6.14
N ILE A 2 10.92 -8.44 -5.03
CA ILE A 2 11.92 -8.32 -3.97
C ILE A 2 13.21 -8.46 -4.73
N ASP A 3 14.12 -7.53 -4.52
CA ASP A 3 15.42 -7.52 -5.15
C ASP A 3 15.92 -8.97 -5.20
N ILE A 4 16.15 -9.49 -6.41
CA ILE A 4 16.71 -10.86 -6.61
C ILE A 4 18.04 -10.99 -5.87
N ARG A 5 18.65 -9.85 -5.49
CA ARG A 5 19.84 -9.71 -4.65
C ARG A 5 19.55 -9.75 -3.15
N SER A 6 18.27 -9.78 -2.72
CA SER A 6 17.98 -9.97 -1.29
C SER A 6 18.51 -11.33 -0.84
N PRO A 7 19.22 -11.38 0.30
CA PRO A 7 19.69 -12.64 0.85
C PRO A 7 18.51 -13.59 1.10
N ALA A 8 18.75 -14.90 1.06
CA ALA A 8 17.72 -15.93 1.19
C ALA A 8 16.68 -15.67 2.32
N PRO A 9 17.07 -15.14 3.51
CA PRO A 9 16.12 -14.77 4.55
C PRO A 9 15.10 -13.72 4.13
N GLY A 10 15.51 -12.71 3.33
CA GLY A 10 14.58 -11.68 2.85
C GLY A 10 13.52 -12.21 1.91
N ARG A 11 13.85 -13.20 1.07
CA ARG A 11 12.88 -13.87 0.18
C ARG A 11 11.86 -14.70 0.95
N VAL A 12 12.31 -15.44 1.97
CA VAL A 12 11.42 -16.23 2.84
C VAL A 12 10.45 -15.30 3.59
N LEU A 13 10.97 -14.23 4.18
CA LEU A 13 10.15 -13.24 4.89
C LEU A 13 9.09 -12.61 3.97
N ALA A 14 9.45 -12.26 2.76
CA ALA A 14 8.52 -11.67 1.81
C ALA A 14 7.42 -12.65 1.32
N VAL A 15 7.73 -13.94 1.22
CA VAL A 15 6.70 -14.98 1.01
C VAL A 15 5.79 -15.04 2.23
N GLY A 16 6.35 -15.04 3.44
CA GLY A 16 5.59 -15.01 4.69
C GLY A 16 4.64 -13.82 4.79
N LEU A 17 5.10 -12.61 4.45
CA LEU A 17 4.28 -11.40 4.43
C LEU A 17 3.13 -11.49 3.40
N THR A 18 3.38 -12.10 2.23
CA THR A 18 2.33 -12.34 1.23
C THR A 18 1.29 -13.33 1.75
N GLN A 19 1.71 -14.38 2.45
CA GLN A 19 0.78 -15.35 3.06
C GLN A 19 -0.03 -14.71 4.20
N LEU A 20 0.58 -13.79 4.96
CA LEU A 20 -0.13 -13.03 5.99
C LEU A 20 -1.30 -12.24 5.38
N ILE A 21 -1.06 -11.51 4.29
CA ILE A 21 -2.11 -10.77 3.55
C ILE A 21 -3.19 -11.73 3.06
N ARG A 22 -2.81 -12.84 2.41
CA ARG A 22 -3.76 -13.82 1.89
C ARG A 22 -4.62 -14.49 2.96
N ARG A 23 -4.14 -14.55 4.20
CA ARG A 23 -4.87 -15.12 5.33
C ARG A 23 -5.71 -14.09 6.08
N GLY A 24 -5.31 -12.82 6.09
CA GLY A 24 -5.95 -11.76 6.85
C GLY A 24 -6.95 -10.93 6.05
N LEU A 25 -6.78 -10.83 4.73
CA LEU A 25 -7.63 -10.04 3.85
C LEU A 25 -8.40 -10.94 2.87
N ARG A 26 -9.56 -10.46 2.42
CA ARG A 26 -10.31 -11.04 1.30
C ARG A 26 -9.62 -10.74 -0.03
N GLY A 27 -9.08 -9.54 -0.18
CA GLY A 27 -8.33 -9.14 -1.36
C GLY A 27 -7.66 -7.78 -1.22
N VAL A 28 -6.73 -7.53 -2.13
CA VAL A 28 -6.14 -6.20 -2.36
C VAL A 28 -6.58 -5.73 -3.73
N TRP A 29 -7.32 -4.63 -3.77
CA TRP A 29 -7.93 -4.04 -4.93
C TRP A 29 -7.21 -2.74 -5.28
N VAL A 30 -6.84 -2.56 -6.54
CA VAL A 30 -6.02 -1.43 -6.98
C VAL A 30 -6.65 -0.72 -8.14
N ARG A 31 -6.66 0.61 -8.08
CA ARG A 31 -7.00 1.53 -9.17
C ARG A 31 -5.81 2.46 -9.44
N GLY A 32 -5.59 2.82 -10.68
CA GLY A 32 -4.46 3.66 -11.09
C GLY A 32 -3.14 2.92 -11.26
N ASP A 33 -2.13 3.62 -11.75
CA ASP A 33 -0.82 3.07 -12.08
C ASP A 33 0.32 3.93 -11.53
N LEU A 34 1.44 3.28 -11.26
CA LEU A 34 2.68 3.96 -10.87
C LEU A 34 3.50 4.31 -12.12
N PRO A 35 4.22 5.44 -12.11
CA PRO A 35 5.20 5.74 -13.16
C PRO A 35 6.28 4.66 -13.20
N ILE A 36 6.87 4.45 -14.38
CA ILE A 36 7.96 3.44 -14.56
C ILE A 36 9.21 3.87 -13.80
N SER A 37 9.46 5.17 -13.70
CA SER A 37 10.60 5.77 -12.99
C SER A 37 10.53 5.56 -11.47
N ALA A 38 11.57 6.01 -10.75
CA ALA A 38 11.55 6.12 -9.31
C ALA A 38 10.36 6.96 -8.84
N ALA A 39 9.75 6.58 -7.73
CA ALA A 39 8.61 7.29 -7.19
C ALA A 39 8.60 7.33 -5.66
N VAL A 40 8.15 8.43 -5.10
CA VAL A 40 7.74 8.56 -3.71
C VAL A 40 6.25 8.20 -3.65
N TRP A 41 5.92 7.01 -3.17
CA TRP A 41 4.57 6.58 -2.85
C TRP A 41 4.18 7.19 -1.50
N ALA A 42 3.43 8.25 -1.52
CA ALA A 42 2.96 8.92 -0.31
C ALA A 42 1.51 8.51 0.00
N ALA A 43 1.30 7.74 1.07
CA ALA A 43 -0.01 7.21 1.42
C ALA A 43 -0.46 7.64 2.83
N ASN A 44 -1.78 7.72 3.05
CA ASN A 44 -2.33 7.80 4.40
C ASN A 44 -2.00 6.52 5.21
N HIS A 45 -2.02 6.62 6.55
CA HIS A 45 -1.70 5.49 7.44
C HIS A 45 -2.80 5.26 8.48
N HIS A 46 -3.84 4.51 8.07
CA HIS A 46 -5.05 4.29 8.86
C HIS A 46 -5.31 2.82 9.21
N SER A 47 -4.37 1.93 8.83
CA SER A 47 -4.47 0.51 9.12
C SER A 47 -3.08 -0.11 9.35
N TRP A 48 -3.01 -1.03 10.28
CA TRP A 48 -1.82 -1.86 10.46
C TRP A 48 -1.41 -2.60 9.15
N TRP A 49 -2.36 -2.84 8.26
CA TRP A 49 -2.13 -3.51 6.99
C TRP A 49 -1.44 -2.65 5.93
N ASP A 50 -1.41 -1.32 6.06
CA ASP A 50 -1.04 -0.41 4.95
C ASP A 50 0.36 -0.69 4.38
N GLY A 51 1.35 -0.92 5.24
CA GLY A 51 2.71 -1.26 4.81
C GLY A 51 2.79 -2.60 4.07
N PHE A 52 2.02 -3.60 4.52
CA PHE A 52 1.95 -4.91 3.87
C PHE A 52 1.21 -4.83 2.54
N VAL A 53 0.13 -4.06 2.47
CA VAL A 53 -0.66 -3.83 1.27
C VAL A 53 0.18 -3.12 0.21
N ALA A 54 0.91 -2.06 0.57
CA ALA A 54 1.84 -1.38 -0.33
C ALA A 54 2.90 -2.34 -0.88
N ALA A 55 3.54 -3.13 -0.01
CA ALA A 55 4.54 -4.13 -0.41
C ALA A 55 3.95 -5.19 -1.36
N ALA A 56 2.72 -5.63 -1.13
CA ALA A 56 2.05 -6.62 -1.97
C ALA A 56 1.72 -6.07 -3.36
N VAL A 57 1.23 -4.84 -3.46
CA VAL A 57 0.94 -4.15 -4.72
C VAL A 57 2.22 -3.94 -5.53
N LEU A 58 3.29 -3.45 -4.88
CA LEU A 58 4.57 -3.21 -5.54
C LEU A 58 5.22 -4.50 -6.01
N ARG A 59 5.06 -5.58 -5.25
CA ARG A 59 5.50 -6.91 -5.67
C ARG A 59 4.72 -7.45 -6.87
N GLU A 60 3.40 -7.32 -6.86
CA GLU A 60 2.54 -7.75 -8.00
C GLU A 60 2.94 -7.03 -9.27
N ARG A 61 3.27 -5.74 -9.15
CA ARG A 61 3.75 -4.90 -10.25
C ARG A 61 5.25 -5.07 -10.57
N GLN A 62 5.93 -5.96 -9.89
CA GLN A 62 7.37 -6.21 -10.05
C GLN A 62 8.22 -4.94 -9.88
N ARG A 63 7.82 -4.02 -8.98
CA ARG A 63 8.53 -2.77 -8.71
C ARG A 63 9.47 -2.94 -7.52
N PRO A 64 10.79 -2.67 -7.68
CA PRO A 64 11.71 -2.58 -6.56
C PRO A 64 11.25 -1.51 -5.60
N ALA A 65 11.21 -1.82 -4.30
CA ALA A 65 10.66 -0.91 -3.32
C ALA A 65 11.53 -0.80 -2.06
N ALA A 66 11.35 0.30 -1.35
CA ALA A 66 11.76 0.49 0.03
C ALA A 66 10.60 1.12 0.81
N LEU A 67 10.56 0.92 2.12
CA LEU A 67 9.54 1.51 2.99
C LEU A 67 10.23 2.28 4.11
N LEU A 68 9.80 3.51 4.35
CA LEU A 68 10.26 4.28 5.51
C LEU A 68 9.47 3.91 6.76
N MET A 69 10.19 3.65 7.83
CA MET A 69 9.63 3.34 9.14
C MET A 69 10.36 4.17 10.21
N ASP A 70 9.67 4.52 11.28
CA ASP A 70 10.29 5.12 12.43
C ASP A 70 11.45 4.25 12.96
N GLY A 71 12.52 4.92 13.46
CA GLY A 71 13.74 4.24 13.84
C GLY A 71 13.61 3.35 15.06
N ASP A 72 12.80 3.75 16.04
CA ASP A 72 12.59 2.96 17.26
C ASP A 72 11.79 1.72 16.95
N THR A 73 10.74 1.86 16.14
CA THR A 73 9.95 0.74 15.63
C THR A 73 10.82 -0.21 14.80
N LEU A 74 11.66 0.32 13.90
CA LEU A 74 12.57 -0.50 13.10
C LEU A 74 13.65 -1.20 13.94
N ASN A 75 14.06 -0.61 15.05
CA ASN A 75 14.99 -1.25 15.99
C ASN A 75 14.35 -2.41 16.74
N ALA A 76 13.06 -2.32 17.06
CA ALA A 76 12.29 -3.43 17.64
C ALA A 76 12.10 -4.58 16.62
N PHE A 77 11.94 -4.25 15.32
CA PHE A 77 11.70 -5.22 14.24
C PHE A 77 12.85 -5.25 13.22
N ARG A 78 14.07 -5.43 13.67
CA ARG A 78 15.32 -5.35 12.86
C ARG A 78 15.31 -6.23 11.60
N PHE A 79 14.59 -7.35 11.62
CA PHE A 79 14.46 -8.27 10.49
C PHE A 79 13.81 -7.61 9.26
N LEU A 80 13.00 -6.55 9.45
CA LEU A 80 12.37 -5.81 8.36
C LEU A 80 13.39 -5.10 7.45
N ARG A 81 14.62 -4.84 7.93
CA ARG A 81 15.70 -4.31 7.09
C ARG A 81 16.04 -5.24 5.93
N SER A 82 15.92 -6.56 6.12
CA SER A 82 16.21 -7.55 5.07
C SER A 82 15.20 -7.55 3.92
N VAL A 83 14.04 -6.89 4.09
CA VAL A 83 13.02 -6.72 3.06
C VAL A 83 12.90 -5.28 2.54
N GLY A 84 13.90 -4.44 2.83
CA GLY A 84 13.99 -3.09 2.27
C GLY A 84 13.34 -2.00 3.12
N VAL A 85 13.09 -2.25 4.41
CA VAL A 85 12.66 -1.18 5.32
C VAL A 85 13.86 -0.33 5.74
N ILE A 86 13.71 0.98 5.62
CA ILE A 86 14.73 2.01 5.90
C ILE A 86 14.23 2.88 7.07
N SER A 87 15.12 3.26 7.97
CA SER A 87 14.77 4.21 9.04
C SER A 87 14.50 5.60 8.48
N ALA A 88 13.42 6.23 8.92
CA ALA A 88 13.07 7.61 8.56
C ALA A 88 14.13 8.63 9.02
N GLN A 89 14.92 8.30 10.05
CA GLN A 89 16.07 9.09 10.52
C GLN A 89 17.31 8.99 9.61
N ARG A 90 17.22 8.20 8.52
CA ARG A 90 18.32 8.04 7.55
C ARG A 90 17.97 8.54 6.15
N PRO A 91 17.74 9.85 5.96
CA PRO A 91 17.26 10.40 4.67
C PRO A 91 18.21 10.12 3.51
N ARG A 92 19.54 9.99 3.77
CA ARG A 92 20.51 9.63 2.72
C ARG A 92 20.23 8.25 2.12
N GLN A 93 19.80 7.27 2.92
CA GLN A 93 19.44 5.94 2.43
C GLN A 93 18.15 5.98 1.62
N ALA A 94 17.18 6.80 2.01
CA ALA A 94 15.95 7.02 1.26
C ALA A 94 16.25 7.64 -0.12
N LEU A 95 17.08 8.67 -0.19
CA LEU A 95 17.52 9.30 -1.44
C LEU A 95 18.29 8.32 -2.33
N GLN A 96 19.14 7.48 -1.74
CA GLN A 96 19.87 6.45 -2.49
C GLN A 96 18.90 5.44 -3.11
N ALA A 97 17.89 4.97 -2.37
CA ALA A 97 16.88 4.06 -2.90
C ALA A 97 16.13 4.66 -4.10
N LEU A 98 15.78 5.94 -4.06
CA LEU A 98 15.15 6.65 -5.18
C LEU A 98 16.10 6.75 -6.38
N ARG A 99 17.37 7.08 -6.16
CA ARG A 99 18.38 7.14 -7.25
C ARG A 99 18.62 5.78 -7.91
N GLU A 100 18.42 4.69 -7.18
CA GLU A 100 18.44 3.32 -7.68
C GLU A 100 17.18 2.90 -8.46
N GLY A 101 16.24 3.83 -8.69
CA GLY A 101 15.00 3.57 -9.43
C GLY A 101 13.91 2.88 -8.62
N ARG A 102 14.05 2.83 -7.27
CA ARG A 102 13.09 2.16 -6.39
C ARG A 102 11.87 3.05 -6.11
N VAL A 103 10.75 2.40 -5.79
CA VAL A 103 9.59 3.07 -5.20
C VAL A 103 9.81 3.16 -3.69
N LEU A 104 9.76 4.38 -3.16
CA LEU A 104 9.90 4.63 -1.73
C LEU A 104 8.52 4.87 -1.12
N VAL A 105 8.05 3.91 -0.32
CA VAL A 105 6.78 4.04 0.41
C VAL A 105 7.01 4.88 1.67
N ILE A 106 6.19 5.91 1.81
CA ILE A 106 6.18 6.79 2.98
C ILE A 106 4.74 7.06 3.41
N PHE A 107 4.53 7.09 4.71
CA PHE A 107 3.29 7.50 5.34
C PHE A 107 3.50 8.89 5.96
N PRO A 108 3.13 9.99 5.26
CA PRO A 108 3.48 11.33 5.70
C PRO A 108 2.70 11.81 6.93
N GLU A 109 1.74 11.06 7.42
CA GLU A 109 1.11 11.32 8.73
C GLU A 109 2.08 11.07 9.89
N GLY A 110 3.11 10.21 9.68
CA GLY A 110 4.16 9.93 10.65
C GLY A 110 3.80 8.91 11.72
N GLU A 111 2.53 8.60 11.87
CA GLU A 111 1.98 7.65 12.84
C GLU A 111 0.77 6.92 12.27
N LEU A 112 0.37 5.83 12.92
CA LEU A 112 -0.88 5.14 12.61
C LEU A 112 -2.05 5.95 13.17
N CYS A 113 -2.90 6.46 12.29
CA CYS A 113 -4.06 7.26 12.62
C CYS A 113 -5.35 6.43 12.62
N SER A 114 -6.36 6.88 13.37
CA SER A 114 -7.70 6.31 13.25
C SER A 114 -8.28 6.55 11.84
N PRO A 115 -9.06 5.61 11.29
CA PRO A 115 -9.72 5.80 10.00
C PRO A 115 -10.57 7.07 9.98
N GLY A 116 -10.39 7.89 8.95
CA GLY A 116 -11.05 9.18 8.83
C GLY A 116 -10.42 10.06 7.75
N PRO A 117 -10.67 11.36 7.78
CA PRO A 117 -9.96 12.33 6.94
C PRO A 117 -8.47 12.33 7.26
N LEU A 118 -7.66 12.76 6.31
CA LEU A 118 -6.24 12.95 6.51
C LEU A 118 -6.00 14.02 7.58
N ARG A 119 -5.17 13.72 8.57
CA ARG A 119 -4.92 14.65 9.69
C ARG A 119 -3.80 15.62 9.36
N ARG A 120 -2.66 15.10 8.96
CA ARG A 120 -1.44 15.88 8.76
C ARG A 120 -0.59 15.26 7.66
N VAL A 121 0.06 16.09 6.88
CA VAL A 121 1.09 15.67 5.91
C VAL A 121 2.41 16.31 6.29
N ALA A 122 3.34 15.53 6.81
CA ALA A 122 4.68 15.99 7.09
C ALA A 122 5.44 16.27 5.77
N PRO A 123 6.34 17.28 5.73
CA PRO A 123 6.97 17.73 4.50
C PRO A 123 8.00 16.74 3.91
N GLY A 124 8.30 15.66 4.60
CA GLY A 124 9.35 14.70 4.23
C GLY A 124 9.15 14.07 2.85
N ALA A 125 7.92 13.70 2.48
CA ALA A 125 7.63 13.11 1.17
C ALA A 125 7.89 14.11 0.04
N GLY A 126 7.40 15.34 0.17
CA GLY A 126 7.66 16.41 -0.79
C GLY A 126 9.13 16.81 -0.85
N TRP A 127 9.81 16.82 0.28
CA TRP A 127 11.26 17.09 0.32
C TRP A 127 12.05 16.02 -0.46
N LEU A 128 11.76 14.74 -0.26
CA LEU A 128 12.39 13.64 -1.00
C LEU A 128 12.17 13.75 -2.50
N GLY A 129 10.96 14.08 -2.94
CA GLY A 129 10.65 14.30 -4.36
C GLY A 129 11.43 15.46 -4.98
N ARG A 130 11.73 16.51 -4.20
CA ARG A 130 12.59 17.63 -4.67
C ARG A 130 14.08 17.28 -4.70
N GLN A 131 14.54 16.39 -3.84
CA GLN A 131 15.97 16.03 -3.71
C GLN A 131 16.40 14.87 -4.61
N ALA A 132 15.46 14.16 -5.21
CA ALA A 132 15.70 13.04 -6.12
C ALA A 132 14.86 13.20 -7.40
N PRO A 133 15.32 12.69 -8.55
CA PRO A 133 14.53 12.67 -9.79
C PRO A 133 13.44 11.58 -9.67
N ALA A 134 12.47 11.80 -8.78
CA ALA A 134 11.43 10.85 -8.46
C ALA A 134 10.05 11.51 -8.46
N ALA A 135 9.08 10.85 -9.09
CA ALA A 135 7.69 11.30 -9.10
C ALA A 135 7.10 11.24 -7.68
N VAL A 136 6.34 12.25 -7.29
CA VAL A 136 5.57 12.22 -6.03
C VAL A 136 4.15 11.75 -6.35
N VAL A 137 3.78 10.57 -5.84
CA VAL A 137 2.52 9.90 -6.15
C VAL A 137 1.66 9.81 -4.90
N PRO A 138 0.57 10.58 -4.82
CA PRO A 138 -0.43 10.43 -3.76
C PRO A 138 -1.15 9.09 -3.89
N VAL A 139 -1.29 8.35 -2.79
CA VAL A 139 -1.98 7.06 -2.78
C VAL A 139 -2.95 6.99 -1.60
N ALA A 140 -4.23 6.83 -1.89
CA ALA A 140 -5.22 6.59 -0.86
C ALA A 140 -5.33 5.09 -0.56
N VAL A 141 -5.35 4.74 0.73
CA VAL A 141 -5.50 3.35 1.18
C VAL A 141 -6.65 3.25 2.17
N ARG A 142 -7.51 2.24 1.97
CA ARG A 142 -8.54 1.84 2.94
C ARG A 142 -8.53 0.32 3.12
N VAL A 143 -8.46 -0.10 4.37
CA VAL A 143 -8.70 -1.49 4.76
C VAL A 143 -9.99 -1.52 5.55
N ILE A 144 -11.02 -2.16 4.99
CA ILE A 144 -12.38 -2.06 5.49
C ILE A 144 -13.11 -3.39 5.35
N SER A 145 -13.90 -3.76 6.36
CA SER A 145 -14.87 -4.85 6.26
C SER A 145 -16.11 -4.36 5.51
N ARG A 146 -16.45 -5.04 4.42
CA ARG A 146 -17.66 -4.82 3.64
C ARG A 146 -18.48 -6.11 3.66
N GLY A 147 -19.62 -6.21 3.16
CA GLY A 147 -20.55 -7.36 3.17
C GLY A 147 -19.99 -8.80 3.17
N HIS A 148 -18.73 -9.01 3.53
CA HIS A 148 -18.01 -10.27 3.59
C HIS A 148 -17.26 -10.44 4.94
N GLN A 149 -16.90 -11.69 5.27
CA GLN A 149 -16.26 -12.05 6.54
C GLN A 149 -14.88 -11.41 6.73
N TYR A 150 -14.10 -11.27 5.65
CA TYR A 150 -12.75 -10.73 5.70
C TYR A 150 -12.69 -9.33 5.10
N PRO A 151 -11.85 -8.41 5.64
CA PRO A 151 -11.70 -7.07 5.11
C PRO A 151 -11.08 -7.08 3.71
N ASP A 152 -11.47 -6.11 2.91
CA ASP A 152 -10.82 -5.74 1.66
C ASP A 152 -9.87 -4.57 1.87
N ALA A 153 -8.73 -4.58 1.18
CA ALA A 153 -7.85 -3.42 1.06
C ALA A 153 -8.03 -2.78 -0.31
N PHE A 154 -8.32 -1.49 -0.33
CA PHE A 154 -8.41 -0.67 -1.54
C PHE A 154 -7.23 0.27 -1.59
N VAL A 155 -6.58 0.31 -2.75
CA VAL A 155 -5.42 1.16 -3.04
C VAL A 155 -5.74 1.98 -4.28
N ASP A 156 -5.81 3.28 -4.14
CA ASP A 156 -6.13 4.22 -5.21
C ASP A 156 -4.93 5.11 -5.49
N ILE A 157 -4.25 4.84 -6.60
CA ILE A 157 -3.01 5.47 -7.01
C ILE A 157 -3.35 6.66 -7.90
N SER A 158 -2.96 7.86 -7.49
CA SER A 158 -3.10 9.08 -8.30
C SER A 158 -2.02 9.19 -9.38
N PRO A 159 -2.21 10.02 -10.42
CA PRO A 159 -1.10 10.56 -11.18
C PRO A 159 -0.09 11.27 -10.27
N GLU A 160 1.13 11.45 -10.77
CA GLU A 160 2.15 12.24 -10.07
C GLU A 160 1.71 13.69 -9.91
N VAL A 161 2.16 14.31 -8.82
CA VAL A 161 1.87 15.72 -8.52
C VAL A 161 3.15 16.48 -8.18
N ALA A 162 3.10 17.80 -8.26
CA ALA A 162 4.17 18.62 -7.71
C ALA A 162 4.27 18.37 -6.19
N PRO A 163 5.49 18.35 -5.63
CA PRO A 163 5.68 18.10 -4.19
C PRO A 163 4.90 19.02 -3.25
N ALA A 164 4.59 20.24 -3.69
CA ALA A 164 3.78 21.20 -2.91
C ALA A 164 2.29 20.83 -2.87
N ASP A 165 1.80 20.15 -3.90
CA ASP A 165 0.38 19.82 -4.05
C ASP A 165 0.01 18.49 -3.34
N LEU A 166 1.00 17.75 -2.85
CA LEU A 166 0.80 16.45 -2.21
C LEU A 166 -0.28 16.45 -1.11
N PRO A 167 -0.34 17.42 -0.16
CA PRO A 167 -1.35 17.39 0.89
C PRO A 167 -2.77 17.48 0.35
N ALA A 168 -3.02 18.39 -0.59
CA ALA A 168 -4.33 18.59 -1.20
C ALA A 168 -4.72 17.38 -2.06
N ALA A 169 -3.80 16.88 -2.88
CA ALA A 169 -4.02 15.72 -3.75
C ALA A 169 -4.32 14.45 -2.94
N LEU A 170 -3.58 14.19 -1.86
CA LEU A 170 -3.81 13.04 -1.00
C LEU A 170 -5.15 13.13 -0.27
N THR A 171 -5.51 14.32 0.21
CA THR A 171 -6.82 14.57 0.85
C THR A 171 -7.97 14.32 -0.13
N SER A 172 -7.89 14.86 -1.35
CA SER A 172 -8.90 14.65 -2.39
C SER A 172 -9.03 13.18 -2.76
N ARG A 173 -7.90 12.51 -3.00
CA ARG A 173 -7.90 11.10 -3.37
C ARG A 173 -8.49 10.21 -2.31
N LEU A 174 -8.22 10.50 -1.03
CA LEU A 174 -8.78 9.76 0.09
C LEU A 174 -10.30 9.94 0.17
N ALA A 175 -10.79 11.16 -0.01
CA ALA A 175 -12.22 11.45 -0.04
C ALA A 175 -12.93 10.78 -1.24
N GLU A 176 -12.31 10.78 -2.41
CA GLU A 176 -12.81 10.10 -3.61
C GLU A 176 -12.89 8.57 -3.41
N LEU A 177 -11.87 7.96 -2.79
CA LEU A 177 -11.86 6.55 -2.45
C LEU A 177 -13.00 6.22 -1.49
N ASP A 178 -13.16 7.01 -0.41
CA ASP A 178 -14.25 6.84 0.56
C ASP A 178 -15.62 6.97 -0.10
N ALA A 179 -15.79 7.93 -1.01
CA ALA A 179 -17.02 8.11 -1.76
C ALA A 179 -17.31 6.92 -2.70
N ALA A 180 -16.30 6.43 -3.41
CA ALA A 180 -16.43 5.26 -4.29
C ALA A 180 -16.85 4.01 -3.51
N ILE A 181 -16.22 3.76 -2.37
CA ILE A 181 -16.55 2.61 -1.52
C ILE A 181 -17.99 2.71 -0.96
N ARG A 182 -18.42 3.91 -0.53
CA ARG A 182 -19.77 4.10 0.05
C ARG A 182 -20.91 4.02 -0.96
N ARG A 183 -20.66 4.33 -2.23
CA ARG A 183 -21.69 4.30 -3.29
C ARG A 183 -22.11 2.89 -3.67
N GLU A 184 -21.21 1.92 -3.50
CA GLU A 184 -21.43 0.57 -4.01
C GLU A 184 -22.00 -0.37 -2.94
N ASP A 185 -22.85 -1.29 -3.37
CA ASP A 185 -23.30 -2.39 -2.52
C ASP A 185 -22.07 -3.07 -1.88
N PRO A 186 -22.10 -3.28 -0.55
CA PRO A 186 -20.96 -3.87 0.15
C PRO A 186 -20.53 -5.25 -0.36
N ARG A 187 -21.41 -6.00 -1.05
CA ARG A 187 -21.15 -7.33 -1.61
C ARG A 187 -20.60 -7.28 -3.04
N LEU A 188 -20.74 -6.14 -3.71
CA LEU A 188 -20.31 -5.98 -5.10
C LEU A 188 -18.88 -5.41 -5.19
N PRO A 189 -18.13 -5.73 -6.26
CA PRO A 189 -16.87 -5.09 -6.56
C PRO A 189 -17.04 -3.56 -6.73
N VAL A 190 -16.09 -2.79 -6.25
CA VAL A 190 -16.06 -1.34 -6.51
C VAL A 190 -15.55 -1.10 -7.94
N PRO A 191 -16.31 -0.38 -8.79
CA PRO A 191 -15.92 -0.13 -10.16
C PRO A 191 -14.56 0.55 -10.30
N GLY A 192 -13.84 0.18 -11.36
CA GLY A 192 -12.49 0.73 -11.65
C GLY A 192 -11.35 0.09 -10.85
N PHE A 193 -11.65 -0.74 -9.85
CA PHE A 193 -10.63 -1.48 -9.12
C PHE A 193 -10.44 -2.89 -9.69
N ARG A 194 -9.18 -3.28 -9.88
CA ARG A 194 -8.79 -4.66 -10.21
C ARG A 194 -8.23 -5.38 -8.98
N CYS A 195 -8.44 -6.68 -8.90
CA CYS A 195 -7.85 -7.49 -7.84
C CYS A 195 -6.37 -7.74 -8.12
N ALA A 196 -5.48 -7.13 -7.34
CA ALA A 196 -4.04 -7.34 -7.42
C ALA A 196 -3.59 -8.59 -6.63
N VAL A 197 -4.18 -8.82 -5.47
CA VAL A 197 -3.89 -10.00 -4.64
C VAL A 197 -5.20 -10.61 -4.16
N ARG A 198 -5.44 -11.87 -4.51
CA ARG A 198 -6.55 -12.65 -3.96
C ARG A 198 -6.16 -13.19 -2.59
N GLY A 199 -7.03 -13.01 -1.62
CA GLY A 199 -6.89 -13.52 -0.27
C GLY A 199 -7.90 -14.59 0.07
N ARG A 200 -8.45 -14.49 1.27
CA ARG A 200 -9.32 -15.50 1.85
C ARG A 200 -10.75 -15.38 1.33
N VAL A 201 -11.33 -16.49 0.91
CA VAL A 201 -12.73 -16.56 0.47
C VAL A 201 -13.62 -16.69 1.70
N SER A 202 -14.65 -15.83 1.79
CA SER A 202 -15.65 -15.85 2.86
C SER A 202 -16.54 -17.09 2.79
N TRP A 203 -17.16 -17.46 3.90
CA TRP A 203 -18.09 -18.59 3.94
C TRP A 203 -19.33 -18.38 3.06
N ASP A 204 -19.86 -17.17 3.04
CA ASP A 204 -20.99 -16.79 2.19
C ASP A 204 -20.67 -17.00 0.69
N GLU A 205 -19.49 -16.61 0.25
CA GLU A 205 -19.02 -16.83 -1.12
C GLU A 205 -18.87 -18.33 -1.46
N ARG A 206 -18.42 -19.14 -0.48
CA ARG A 206 -18.32 -20.59 -0.66
C ARG A 206 -19.69 -21.25 -0.78
N ILE A 207 -20.62 -20.89 0.11
CA ILE A 207 -22.00 -21.43 0.09
C ILE A 207 -22.69 -21.05 -1.22
N THR A 208 -22.55 -19.80 -1.66
CA THR A 208 -23.15 -19.34 -2.93
C THR A 208 -22.61 -20.12 -4.13
N ARG A 209 -21.30 -20.38 -4.17
CA ARG A 209 -20.69 -21.20 -5.23
C ARG A 209 -21.22 -22.64 -5.21
N TRP A 210 -21.36 -23.25 -4.01
CA TRP A 210 -21.90 -24.60 -3.87
C TRP A 210 -23.36 -24.68 -4.29
N ALA A 211 -24.19 -23.72 -3.86
CA ALA A 211 -25.59 -23.65 -4.27
C ALA A 211 -25.77 -23.47 -5.79
N GLY A 212 -24.85 -22.73 -6.44
CA GLY A 212 -24.83 -22.59 -7.89
C GLY A 212 -24.39 -23.85 -8.65
N LEU A 213 -23.61 -24.74 -8.02
CA LEU A 213 -23.22 -26.04 -8.60
C LEU A 213 -24.34 -27.10 -8.50
N ILE A 214 -25.16 -27.04 -7.44
CA ILE A 214 -26.28 -27.98 -7.23
C ILE A 214 -27.48 -27.66 -8.15
N ARG A 215 -27.57 -26.44 -8.68
CA ARG A 215 -28.65 -26.00 -9.58
C ARG A 215 -28.37 -26.22 -11.08
N ARG A 216 -27.24 -26.81 -11.44
CA ARG A 216 -26.87 -27.23 -12.79
C ARG A 216 -26.90 -28.75 -12.91
#